data_de237ccfaabfcf3605e77841ad4cd9ff
#
_entry.id   de237ccfaabfcf3605e77841ad4cd9ff
#
_cell.length_a   1.000
_cell.length_b   1.000
_cell.length_c   1.000
_cell.angle_alpha   90.00
_cell.angle_beta   90.00
_cell.angle_gamma   90.00
#
_symmetry.space_group_name_H-M   'P 1'
#
loop_
_entity.id
_entity.type
_entity.pdbx_description
1 polymer ?
#
loop_
_entity_poly.entity_id
_entity_poly.type
_entity_poly.pdbx_seq_one_letter_code
_entity_poly.pdbx_strand_id
1 'polypeptide(L)'
;MQKSRVRQVGALLVGLALVAASCGDDKKSEDTGAPTTVVDTTPDTTPPATDPPAAGGELAGMKGTTPLPPEMTQEFKDLLSATPTGSADGGLTDFNYGSETYDAVIIIALAVEAAQSDGIEYASFIVDVSTGGEKCTSFVDCKALLEAGTDIDYDGVSGPNDLNGNGEPLVGVYGVLQFGADNRLDDSLTEFVTAESPASAVVEESVVEGTRAGDGVLSIGGLLPQTGSLAFLGAPMFAGAELAVADLNAAGGVLGEQVVYSAGDSGDTSTDLANQTVDRFLAEGVDALVGPASSGVALTVIDKLAEAGVALFSPANTSPALSDYPDKGLYFRNAPPDSLQGSVIADLIVGDGHQSAFIIALDDAYGNGIADVIEALLIEAGVEVLGKIIYDPALEAFDTEIGEIAAADPDAIVLITFAEGSKMLKTMVELGIGPQNKAVYGCDGNMGNALGEAFDAGE
;
A
#
# COMPACT_ATOMS: atom_id res chain seq x y z
N MET A 1 -20.06 -16.74 -12.29
CA MET A 1 -18.89 -16.91 -13.18
C MET A 1 -18.61 -15.57 -13.84
N GLN A 2 -17.94 -14.69 -13.13
CA GLN A 2 -17.55 -13.38 -13.59
C GLN A 2 -16.14 -13.50 -14.16
N LYS A 3 -15.94 -13.08 -15.40
CA LYS A 3 -14.61 -13.15 -16.04
C LYS A 3 -13.80 -11.95 -15.59
N SER A 4 -12.81 -12.18 -14.74
CA SER A 4 -11.77 -11.21 -14.45
C SER A 4 -11.04 -10.84 -15.74
N ARG A 5 -10.94 -9.54 -16.01
CA ARG A 5 -10.13 -9.02 -17.11
C ARG A 5 -8.78 -8.62 -16.52
N VAL A 6 -7.83 -9.53 -16.58
CA VAL A 6 -6.42 -9.20 -16.33
C VAL A 6 -5.93 -8.38 -17.53
N ARG A 7 -5.55 -7.14 -17.30
CA ARG A 7 -4.84 -6.30 -18.28
C ARG A 7 -3.34 -6.37 -17.98
N GLN A 8 -2.59 -7.01 -18.88
CA GLN A 8 -1.14 -6.88 -18.91
C GLN A 8 -0.78 -5.54 -19.57
N VAL A 9 -0.06 -4.69 -18.86
CA VAL A 9 0.47 -3.44 -19.39
C VAL A 9 1.81 -3.72 -20.06
N GLY A 10 1.80 -3.77 -21.38
CA GLY A 10 3.02 -3.89 -22.18
C GLY A 10 3.55 -2.51 -22.53
N ALA A 11 4.85 -2.27 -22.35
CA ALA A 11 5.52 -1.05 -22.73
C ALA A 11 5.38 -0.75 -24.24
N LEU A 12 4.76 0.38 -24.58
CA LEU A 12 4.62 0.85 -25.96
C LEU A 12 5.78 1.80 -26.29
N LEU A 13 6.69 1.34 -27.15
CA LEU A 13 7.68 2.19 -27.83
C LEU A 13 6.97 2.97 -28.93
N VAL A 14 6.80 4.28 -28.76
CA VAL A 14 6.28 5.18 -29.81
C VAL A 14 7.44 5.70 -30.64
N GLY A 15 7.49 5.24 -31.88
CA GLY A 15 8.37 5.77 -32.93
C GLY A 15 7.80 7.05 -33.53
N LEU A 16 8.58 8.11 -33.46
CA LEU A 16 8.32 9.43 -34.04
C LEU A 16 8.39 9.39 -35.60
N ALA A 17 7.30 9.71 -36.27
CA ALA A 17 7.32 10.03 -37.72
C ALA A 17 6.78 11.42 -37.97
N LEU A 18 7.69 12.30 -38.35
CA LEU A 18 7.42 13.63 -38.89
C LEU A 18 6.90 13.55 -40.34
N VAL A 19 5.78 14.20 -40.63
CA VAL A 19 5.47 14.63 -42.01
C VAL A 19 4.97 16.07 -41.99
N ALA A 20 5.61 16.87 -42.83
CA ALA A 20 5.42 18.30 -43.01
C ALA A 20 4.43 18.64 -44.11
N ALA A 21 3.76 19.78 -43.90
CA ALA A 21 3.34 20.82 -44.87
C ALA A 21 2.34 20.51 -45.98
N SER A 22 1.30 21.34 -46.10
CA SER A 22 1.13 22.23 -47.25
C SER A 22 -0.06 23.18 -47.08
N CYS A 23 0.19 24.46 -47.43
CA CYS A 23 -0.75 25.58 -47.55
C CYS A 23 -1.73 25.44 -48.71
N GLY A 24 -2.85 26.19 -48.66
CA GLY A 24 -3.68 26.44 -49.84
C GLY A 24 -4.91 27.31 -49.53
N ASP A 25 -4.86 28.48 -50.16
CA ASP A 25 -5.66 29.70 -50.07
C ASP A 25 -7.13 29.66 -50.50
N ASP A 26 -7.84 30.71 -49.99
CA ASP A 26 -8.86 31.57 -50.61
C ASP A 26 -10.20 31.03 -51.16
N LYS A 27 -11.32 31.61 -50.72
CA LYS A 27 -12.06 32.70 -51.38
C LYS A 27 -13.39 33.09 -50.69
N LYS A 28 -13.61 34.44 -50.72
CA LYS A 28 -14.82 35.21 -50.39
C LYS A 28 -15.98 34.90 -51.31
N SER A 29 -17.21 35.18 -50.78
CA SER A 29 -18.26 36.07 -51.41
C SER A 29 -19.43 36.22 -50.43
N GLU A 30 -19.71 37.39 -50.00
CA GLU A 30 -20.72 38.45 -50.20
C GLU A 30 -22.16 37.90 -50.39
N ASP A 31 -23.06 38.32 -49.53
CA ASP A 31 -23.96 39.44 -49.37
C ASP A 31 -25.42 39.09 -49.68
N THR A 32 -26.36 39.44 -48.81
CA THR A 32 -27.59 40.23 -48.94
C THR A 32 -28.55 40.02 -47.78
N GLY A 33 -28.83 41.02 -46.96
CA GLY A 33 -30.02 41.84 -46.97
C GLY A 33 -31.04 41.56 -45.84
N ALA A 34 -31.19 42.50 -44.97
CA ALA A 34 -32.06 42.63 -43.79
C ALA A 34 -33.58 42.63 -44.13
N PRO A 35 -34.56 42.67 -43.16
CA PRO A 35 -34.57 43.62 -42.03
C PRO A 35 -35.11 43.11 -40.66
N THR A 36 -34.65 43.80 -39.64
CA THR A 36 -35.10 44.08 -38.27
C THR A 36 -36.49 43.68 -37.82
N THR A 37 -36.54 43.02 -36.65
CA THR A 37 -37.46 43.32 -35.54
C THR A 37 -36.72 43.21 -34.22
N VAL A 38 -36.68 44.33 -33.52
CA VAL A 38 -36.13 44.46 -32.17
C VAL A 38 -37.15 43.85 -31.21
N VAL A 39 -36.74 42.78 -30.48
CA VAL A 39 -37.41 42.33 -29.25
C VAL A 39 -36.35 42.50 -28.14
N ASP A 40 -36.66 43.46 -27.28
CA ASP A 40 -35.96 43.72 -26.03
C ASP A 40 -36.22 42.54 -25.08
N THR A 41 -35.19 41.73 -24.84
CA THR A 41 -35.16 40.75 -23.75
C THR A 41 -33.84 40.94 -23.00
N THR A 42 -33.98 41.66 -21.87
CA THR A 42 -32.97 41.61 -20.81
C THR A 42 -32.67 40.16 -20.43
N PRO A 43 -31.41 39.72 -20.41
CA PRO A 43 -31.09 38.40 -19.91
C PRO A 43 -31.25 38.38 -18.38
N ASP A 44 -32.20 37.56 -17.93
CA ASP A 44 -32.28 37.15 -16.53
C ASP A 44 -31.03 36.31 -16.21
N THR A 45 -30.04 36.95 -15.59
CA THR A 45 -28.85 36.29 -15.08
C THR A 45 -29.09 35.80 -13.66
N THR A 46 -29.96 34.84 -13.52
CA THR A 46 -29.99 33.98 -12.34
C THR A 46 -29.08 32.78 -12.68
N PRO A 47 -27.95 32.56 -11.94
CA PRO A 47 -27.22 31.33 -12.08
C PRO A 47 -28.16 30.15 -11.81
N PRO A 48 -28.03 29.03 -12.55
CA PRO A 48 -28.77 27.84 -12.18
C PRO A 48 -28.46 27.51 -10.72
N ALA A 49 -29.52 27.37 -9.91
CA ALA A 49 -29.39 26.83 -8.57
C ALA A 49 -28.78 25.45 -8.70
N THR A 50 -27.54 25.29 -8.24
CA THR A 50 -26.98 23.97 -7.99
C THR A 50 -27.84 23.34 -6.92
N ASP A 51 -28.47 22.22 -7.24
CA ASP A 51 -29.11 21.39 -6.22
C ASP A 51 -28.05 21.11 -5.13
N PRO A 52 -28.43 21.18 -3.85
CA PRO A 52 -27.51 20.76 -2.79
C PRO A 52 -27.11 19.32 -3.05
N PRO A 53 -25.82 18.97 -2.86
CA PRO A 53 -25.38 17.60 -3.02
C PRO A 53 -26.27 16.67 -2.20
N ALA A 54 -26.60 15.53 -2.76
CA ALA A 54 -27.35 14.50 -2.05
C ALA A 54 -26.62 14.20 -0.73
N ALA A 55 -27.33 14.20 0.39
CA ALA A 55 -26.74 13.91 1.69
C ALA A 55 -26.18 12.48 1.67
N GLY A 56 -24.88 12.33 1.90
CA GLY A 56 -24.13 11.08 1.84
C GLY A 56 -23.34 10.90 0.53
N GLY A 57 -22.21 10.25 0.62
CA GLY A 57 -21.37 9.92 -0.52
C GLY A 57 -20.37 11.00 -0.91
N GLU A 58 -19.88 11.77 0.04
CA GLU A 58 -18.86 12.81 -0.16
C GLU A 58 -17.59 12.24 -0.81
N LEU A 59 -17.27 10.97 -0.51
CA LEU A 59 -16.13 10.23 -1.08
C LEU A 59 -16.48 9.47 -2.36
N ALA A 60 -17.76 9.45 -2.78
CA ALA A 60 -18.17 8.68 -3.96
C ALA A 60 -17.34 9.06 -5.20
N GLY A 61 -16.72 8.05 -5.82
CA GLY A 61 -15.86 8.20 -6.97
C GLY A 61 -14.36 8.42 -6.66
N MET A 62 -13.96 8.63 -5.41
CA MET A 62 -12.56 8.58 -5.02
C MET A 62 -12.02 7.20 -5.35
N LYS A 63 -10.90 7.16 -6.05
CA LYS A 63 -10.15 5.94 -6.36
C LYS A 63 -8.85 5.89 -5.56
N GLY A 64 -8.25 4.72 -5.48
CA GLY A 64 -6.90 4.56 -4.93
C GLY A 64 -6.43 3.14 -5.02
N THR A 65 -5.18 2.91 -4.63
CA THR A 65 -4.55 1.60 -4.74
C THR A 65 -4.12 1.09 -3.37
N THR A 66 -4.19 -0.23 -3.20
CA THR A 66 -3.56 -0.93 -2.08
C THR A 66 -3.04 -2.27 -2.58
N PRO A 67 -1.91 -2.78 -2.07
CA PRO A 67 -1.57 -4.18 -2.26
C PRO A 67 -2.75 -5.04 -1.84
N LEU A 68 -3.22 -5.89 -2.73
CA LEU A 68 -4.39 -6.72 -2.47
C LEU A 68 -4.35 -7.97 -3.36
N PRO A 69 -4.33 -9.18 -2.79
CA PRO A 69 -4.42 -10.40 -3.58
C PRO A 69 -5.80 -10.50 -4.23
N PRO A 70 -5.86 -10.86 -5.54
CA PRO A 70 -7.13 -10.90 -6.27
C PRO A 70 -8.09 -11.99 -5.78
N GLU A 71 -7.61 -12.91 -4.98
CA GLU A 71 -8.34 -14.09 -4.51
C GLU A 71 -8.30 -14.26 -2.98
N MET A 72 -8.29 -13.16 -2.20
CA MET A 72 -8.50 -13.30 -0.77
C MET A 72 -9.86 -13.96 -0.51
N THR A 73 -9.82 -15.24 -0.14
CA THR A 73 -11.03 -16.06 -0.02
C THR A 73 -11.88 -15.64 1.17
N GLN A 74 -13.20 -15.82 1.08
CA GLN A 74 -14.07 -15.57 2.21
C GLN A 74 -13.69 -16.47 3.42
N GLU A 75 -13.22 -17.68 3.15
CA GLU A 75 -12.75 -18.61 4.19
C GLU A 75 -11.58 -18.01 4.97
N PHE A 76 -10.59 -17.39 4.28
CA PHE A 76 -9.46 -16.75 4.95
C PHE A 76 -9.90 -15.52 5.75
N LYS A 77 -10.81 -14.69 5.21
CA LYS A 77 -11.41 -13.56 5.94
C LYS A 77 -12.15 -14.02 7.21
N ASP A 78 -12.86 -15.14 7.13
CA ASP A 78 -13.57 -15.74 8.28
C ASP A 78 -12.57 -16.25 9.32
N LEU A 79 -11.44 -16.84 8.89
CA LEU A 79 -10.37 -17.29 9.80
C LEU A 79 -9.71 -16.12 10.52
N LEU A 80 -9.34 -15.04 9.80
CA LEU A 80 -8.82 -13.81 10.40
C LEU A 80 -9.80 -13.24 11.45
N SER A 81 -11.08 -13.18 11.09
CA SER A 81 -12.14 -12.66 11.98
C SER A 81 -12.39 -13.54 13.21
N ALA A 82 -11.96 -14.80 13.18
CA ALA A 82 -12.10 -15.73 14.29
C ALA A 82 -10.92 -15.67 15.29
N THR A 83 -9.83 -14.97 14.97
CA THR A 83 -8.69 -14.82 15.89
C THR A 83 -9.06 -13.98 17.12
N PRO A 84 -8.27 -14.01 18.20
CA PRO A 84 -8.52 -13.15 19.36
C PRO A 84 -8.66 -11.67 19.01
N THR A 85 -7.73 -11.12 18.22
CA THR A 85 -7.78 -9.72 17.78
C THR A 85 -8.88 -9.51 16.74
N GLY A 86 -9.04 -10.39 15.77
CA GLY A 86 -10.03 -10.26 14.70
C GLY A 86 -11.49 -10.31 15.16
N SER A 87 -11.75 -10.94 16.31
CA SER A 87 -13.09 -11.01 16.93
C SER A 87 -13.35 -9.93 17.97
N ALA A 88 -12.35 -9.08 18.29
CA ALA A 88 -12.50 -8.00 19.26
C ALA A 88 -13.29 -6.83 18.67
N ASP A 89 -13.84 -5.99 19.51
CA ASP A 89 -14.42 -4.67 19.21
C ASP A 89 -15.41 -4.59 18.03
N GLY A 90 -16.11 -5.67 17.73
CA GLY A 90 -17.12 -5.71 16.67
C GLY A 90 -16.69 -6.41 15.39
N GLY A 91 -15.44 -6.90 15.34
CA GLY A 91 -14.88 -7.65 14.21
C GLY A 91 -14.15 -6.79 13.20
N LEU A 92 -13.51 -7.45 12.22
CA LEU A 92 -12.75 -6.77 11.16
C LEU A 92 -13.71 -6.20 10.11
N THR A 93 -13.52 -4.94 9.76
CA THR A 93 -14.20 -4.24 8.66
C THR A 93 -13.32 -4.14 7.41
N ASP A 94 -12.01 -4.15 7.60
CA ASP A 94 -10.99 -4.16 6.57
C ASP A 94 -10.01 -5.32 6.81
N PHE A 95 -9.34 -5.76 5.74
CA PHE A 95 -8.43 -6.91 5.79
C PHE A 95 -7.03 -6.56 5.25
N ASN A 96 -6.75 -5.26 5.07
CA ASN A 96 -5.50 -4.78 4.52
C ASN A 96 -4.30 -5.30 5.31
N TYR A 97 -3.33 -5.86 4.60
CA TYR A 97 -2.09 -6.43 5.15
C TYR A 97 -2.26 -7.61 6.12
N GLY A 98 -3.47 -8.13 6.29
CA GLY A 98 -3.69 -9.33 7.10
C GLY A 98 -3.11 -10.59 6.48
N SER A 99 -3.22 -10.75 5.16
CA SER A 99 -2.62 -11.84 4.39
C SER A 99 -1.10 -11.75 4.33
N GLU A 100 -0.58 -10.57 4.07
CA GLU A 100 0.86 -10.31 4.03
C GLU A 100 1.51 -10.57 5.40
N THR A 101 0.83 -10.20 6.48
CA THR A 101 1.30 -10.47 7.84
C THR A 101 1.31 -11.97 8.16
N TYR A 102 0.28 -12.70 7.73
CA TYR A 102 0.24 -14.16 7.84
C TYR A 102 1.43 -14.79 7.11
N ASP A 103 1.64 -14.43 5.84
CA ASP A 103 2.70 -14.99 5.01
C ASP A 103 4.10 -14.63 5.53
N ALA A 104 4.31 -13.43 6.05
CA ALA A 104 5.58 -13.03 6.67
C ALA A 104 5.97 -13.97 7.82
N VAL A 105 5.00 -14.35 8.67
CA VAL A 105 5.24 -15.33 9.76
C VAL A 105 5.54 -16.71 9.20
N ILE A 106 4.82 -17.15 8.16
CA ILE A 106 5.04 -18.47 7.54
C ILE A 106 6.42 -18.54 6.86
N ILE A 107 6.83 -17.49 6.13
CA ILE A 107 8.14 -17.42 5.46
C ILE A 107 9.26 -17.50 6.50
N ILE A 108 9.17 -16.75 7.61
CA ILE A 108 10.14 -16.84 8.72
C ILE A 108 10.22 -18.28 9.24
N ALA A 109 9.08 -18.92 9.48
CA ALA A 109 9.02 -20.29 10.00
C ALA A 109 9.62 -21.30 9.02
N LEU A 110 9.37 -21.17 7.72
CA LEU A 110 9.96 -22.02 6.68
C LEU A 110 11.47 -21.81 6.56
N ALA A 111 11.95 -20.57 6.67
CA ALA A 111 13.37 -20.26 6.67
C ALA A 111 14.09 -20.88 7.88
N VAL A 112 13.46 -20.87 9.07
CA VAL A 112 13.98 -21.55 10.27
C VAL A 112 14.01 -23.07 10.08
N GLU A 113 13.00 -23.68 9.46
CA GLU A 113 13.01 -25.10 9.13
C GLU A 113 14.07 -25.45 8.07
N ALA A 114 14.28 -24.59 7.07
CA ALA A 114 15.33 -24.79 6.06
C ALA A 114 16.73 -24.68 6.69
N ALA A 115 16.95 -23.68 7.54
CA ALA A 115 18.21 -23.48 8.25
C ALA A 115 18.47 -24.53 9.36
N GLN A 116 17.45 -25.24 9.84
CA GLN A 116 17.47 -26.07 11.04
C GLN A 116 18.00 -25.31 12.27
N SER A 117 17.71 -24.01 12.35
CA SER A 117 18.19 -23.08 13.38
C SER A 117 17.25 -21.86 13.46
N ASP A 118 16.95 -21.41 14.67
CA ASP A 118 16.31 -20.14 14.99
C ASP A 118 17.33 -19.03 15.27
N GLY A 119 18.62 -19.33 15.13
CA GLY A 119 19.70 -18.35 15.13
C GLY A 119 19.69 -17.47 13.87
N ILE A 120 20.63 -16.50 13.78
CA ILE A 120 20.69 -15.54 12.67
C ILE A 120 20.75 -16.19 11.28
N GLU A 121 21.21 -17.44 11.20
CA GLU A 121 21.42 -18.19 9.96
C GLU A 121 20.13 -18.34 9.14
N TYR A 122 18.95 -18.40 9.80
CA TYR A 122 17.69 -18.54 9.07
C TYR A 122 17.42 -17.38 8.12
N ALA A 123 17.91 -16.17 8.43
CA ALA A 123 17.66 -14.99 7.61
C ALA A 123 18.17 -15.14 6.17
N SER A 124 19.27 -15.90 5.95
CA SER A 124 19.77 -16.20 4.60
C SER A 124 18.91 -17.20 3.82
N PHE A 125 17.91 -17.82 4.45
CA PHE A 125 16.97 -18.71 3.78
C PHE A 125 15.63 -18.07 3.47
N ILE A 126 15.38 -16.81 3.89
CA ILE A 126 14.09 -16.14 3.68
C ILE A 126 13.81 -15.97 2.18
N VAL A 127 14.79 -15.53 1.39
CA VAL A 127 14.64 -15.42 -0.07
C VAL A 127 14.54 -16.81 -0.70
N ASP A 128 15.40 -17.76 -0.31
CA ASP A 128 15.44 -19.12 -0.86
C ASP A 128 14.09 -19.85 -0.74
N VAL A 129 13.40 -19.74 0.41
CA VAL A 129 12.11 -20.44 0.62
C VAL A 129 10.92 -19.78 -0.09
N SER A 130 11.11 -18.57 -0.63
CA SER A 130 10.07 -17.76 -1.25
C SER A 130 10.22 -17.65 -2.77
N THR A 131 11.23 -18.25 -3.38
CA THR A 131 11.47 -18.14 -4.82
C THR A 131 12.25 -19.32 -5.40
N GLY A 132 11.92 -19.74 -6.59
CA GLY A 132 12.76 -20.58 -7.45
C GLY A 132 12.68 -22.10 -7.26
N GLY A 133 12.00 -22.63 -6.27
CA GLY A 133 11.88 -24.04 -5.94
C GLY A 133 10.60 -24.71 -6.42
N GLU A 134 10.20 -25.81 -5.78
CA GLU A 134 8.91 -26.46 -5.98
C GLU A 134 7.79 -25.68 -5.27
N LYS A 135 6.76 -25.30 -6.00
CA LYS A 135 5.65 -24.49 -5.48
C LYS A 135 4.88 -25.23 -4.37
N CYS A 136 4.69 -24.54 -3.25
CA CYS A 136 3.86 -25.01 -2.15
C CYS A 136 3.10 -23.82 -1.52
N THR A 137 1.91 -24.09 -0.93
CA THR A 137 0.97 -23.04 -0.51
C THR A 137 0.57 -23.13 0.96
N SER A 138 1.17 -24.03 1.71
CA SER A 138 0.95 -24.15 3.16
C SER A 138 2.24 -24.51 3.89
N PHE A 139 2.35 -24.11 5.15
CA PHE A 139 3.50 -24.49 5.97
C PHE A 139 3.72 -26.02 6.01
N VAL A 140 2.64 -26.79 6.12
CA VAL A 140 2.74 -28.27 6.22
C VAL A 140 3.30 -28.88 4.95
N ASP A 141 2.79 -28.46 3.77
CA ASP A 141 3.24 -28.98 2.51
C ASP A 141 4.69 -28.56 2.20
N CYS A 142 5.02 -27.29 2.43
CA CYS A 142 6.37 -26.76 2.24
C CYS A 142 7.38 -27.42 3.17
N LYS A 143 7.07 -27.60 4.47
CA LYS A 143 7.89 -28.32 5.42
C LYS A 143 8.15 -29.76 4.99
N ALA A 144 7.15 -30.46 4.47
CA ALA A 144 7.32 -31.82 3.99
C ALA A 144 8.29 -31.91 2.80
N LEU A 145 8.29 -30.89 1.91
CA LEU A 145 9.25 -30.79 0.81
C LEU A 145 10.67 -30.50 1.33
N LEU A 146 10.82 -29.58 2.28
CA LEU A 146 12.11 -29.30 2.93
C LEU A 146 12.68 -30.54 3.62
N GLU A 147 11.85 -31.30 4.35
CA GLU A 147 12.24 -32.56 4.99
C GLU A 147 12.67 -33.63 3.96
N ALA A 148 12.14 -33.59 2.74
CA ALA A 148 12.56 -34.44 1.64
C ALA A 148 13.84 -33.94 0.94
N GLY A 149 14.38 -32.78 1.32
CA GLY A 149 15.55 -32.15 0.72
C GLY A 149 15.24 -31.47 -0.62
N THR A 150 13.99 -31.07 -0.83
CA THR A 150 13.53 -30.33 -2.01
C THR A 150 13.57 -28.84 -1.72
N ASP A 151 14.12 -28.08 -2.66
CA ASP A 151 14.02 -26.63 -2.69
C ASP A 151 12.57 -26.18 -2.91
N ILE A 152 12.13 -25.17 -2.17
CA ILE A 152 10.71 -24.74 -2.18
C ILE A 152 10.54 -23.30 -2.68
N ASP A 153 9.33 -23.02 -3.11
CA ASP A 153 8.86 -21.72 -3.54
C ASP A 153 7.46 -21.52 -2.92
N TYR A 154 7.39 -20.72 -1.85
CA TYR A 154 6.17 -20.51 -1.09
C TYR A 154 5.27 -19.48 -1.77
N ASP A 155 4.16 -19.92 -2.34
CA ASP A 155 3.05 -19.07 -2.78
C ASP A 155 1.99 -19.02 -1.67
N GLY A 156 1.92 -17.91 -0.96
CA GLY A 156 1.06 -17.77 0.21
C GLY A 156 -0.35 -17.28 -0.07
N VAL A 157 -1.05 -16.90 0.98
CA VAL A 157 -2.41 -16.35 0.91
C VAL A 157 -2.44 -14.91 0.39
N SER A 158 -1.33 -14.17 0.50
CA SER A 158 -1.15 -12.85 -0.12
C SER A 158 -0.76 -12.94 -1.60
N GLY A 159 -0.46 -14.12 -2.09
CA GLY A 159 -0.05 -14.40 -3.47
C GLY A 159 1.38 -14.91 -3.55
N PRO A 160 2.01 -14.83 -4.72
CA PRO A 160 3.43 -15.13 -4.88
C PRO A 160 4.26 -14.19 -4.00
N ASN A 161 5.13 -14.78 -3.20
CA ASN A 161 6.07 -14.03 -2.35
C ASN A 161 7.48 -14.09 -2.97
N ASP A 162 7.59 -13.97 -4.30
CA ASP A 162 8.87 -14.02 -5.03
C ASP A 162 9.76 -12.84 -4.64
N LEU A 163 10.55 -13.00 -3.58
CA LEU A 163 11.47 -11.96 -3.10
C LEU A 163 12.74 -11.92 -3.95
N ASN A 164 13.24 -10.71 -4.23
CA ASN A 164 14.56 -10.50 -4.84
C ASN A 164 15.68 -10.59 -3.80
N GLY A 165 16.93 -10.46 -4.24
CA GLY A 165 18.09 -10.51 -3.36
C GLY A 165 18.15 -9.43 -2.27
N ASN A 166 17.33 -8.37 -2.35
CA ASN A 166 17.17 -7.37 -1.29
C ASN A 166 16.02 -7.70 -0.33
N GLY A 167 15.38 -8.88 -0.47
CA GLY A 167 14.30 -9.30 0.40
C GLY A 167 12.97 -8.57 0.15
N GLU A 168 12.69 -8.15 -1.10
CA GLU A 168 11.46 -7.46 -1.48
C GLU A 168 10.81 -8.03 -2.74
N PRO A 169 9.47 -7.92 -2.93
CA PRO A 169 8.80 -8.47 -4.10
C PRO A 169 9.17 -7.76 -5.41
N LEU A 170 9.37 -8.54 -6.47
CA LEU A 170 9.53 -8.04 -7.84
C LEU A 170 8.20 -7.76 -8.54
N VAL A 171 7.11 -8.31 -8.04
CA VAL A 171 5.77 -8.20 -8.60
C VAL A 171 4.83 -7.74 -7.52
N GLY A 172 4.04 -6.71 -7.82
CA GLY A 172 2.96 -6.24 -6.95
C GLY A 172 1.61 -6.44 -7.61
N VAL A 173 0.65 -7.00 -6.88
CA VAL A 173 -0.76 -7.02 -7.29
C VAL A 173 -1.50 -5.98 -6.46
N TYR A 174 -2.19 -5.08 -7.14
CA TYR A 174 -2.90 -3.97 -6.52
C TYR A 174 -4.40 -4.05 -6.82
N GLY A 175 -5.21 -3.88 -5.78
CA GLY A 175 -6.60 -3.52 -5.93
C GLY A 175 -6.69 -2.01 -6.23
N VAL A 176 -7.34 -1.65 -7.33
CA VAL A 176 -7.80 -0.29 -7.58
C VAL A 176 -9.18 -0.19 -6.94
N LEU A 177 -9.22 0.39 -5.76
CA LEU A 177 -10.41 0.52 -4.94
C LEU A 177 -11.17 1.79 -5.31
N GLN A 178 -12.48 1.80 -5.08
CA GLN A 178 -13.31 2.99 -5.27
C GLN A 178 -14.35 3.11 -4.15
N PHE A 179 -14.53 4.33 -3.64
CA PHE A 179 -15.59 4.62 -2.68
C PHE A 179 -16.95 4.74 -3.36
N GLY A 180 -17.95 4.10 -2.76
CA GLY A 180 -19.37 4.16 -3.12
C GLY A 180 -20.11 5.35 -2.50
N ALA A 181 -21.41 5.39 -2.75
CA ALA A 181 -22.29 6.46 -2.29
C ALA A 181 -22.57 6.48 -0.77
N ASP A 182 -22.13 5.46 -0.06
CA ASP A 182 -22.24 5.32 1.40
C ASP A 182 -20.93 5.67 2.13
N ASN A 183 -19.96 6.25 1.43
CA ASN A 183 -18.61 6.53 1.92
C ASN A 183 -17.86 5.26 2.39
N ARG A 184 -18.17 4.12 1.76
CA ARG A 184 -17.46 2.85 1.98
C ARG A 184 -16.86 2.37 0.66
N LEU A 185 -15.83 1.55 0.76
CA LEU A 185 -15.27 0.88 -0.40
C LEU A 185 -16.32 -0.06 -1.02
N ASP A 186 -16.52 0.06 -2.33
CA ASP A 186 -17.42 -0.79 -3.10
C ASP A 186 -16.62 -1.91 -3.78
N ASP A 187 -16.60 -3.08 -3.16
CA ASP A 187 -15.87 -4.25 -3.67
C ASP A 187 -16.27 -4.62 -5.11
N SER A 188 -17.50 -4.27 -5.53
CA SER A 188 -17.98 -4.56 -6.90
C SER A 188 -17.30 -3.71 -7.96
N LEU A 189 -16.67 -2.60 -7.57
CA LEU A 189 -15.92 -1.67 -8.42
C LEU A 189 -14.42 -1.91 -8.38
N THR A 190 -13.94 -2.81 -7.52
CA THR A 190 -12.51 -3.12 -7.42
C THR A 190 -11.99 -3.76 -8.70
N GLU A 191 -10.95 -3.17 -9.27
CA GLU A 191 -10.19 -3.73 -10.38
C GLU A 191 -8.80 -4.16 -9.88
N PHE A 192 -8.23 -5.22 -10.50
CA PHE A 192 -6.90 -5.68 -10.12
C PHE A 192 -5.89 -5.37 -11.22
N VAL A 193 -4.74 -4.83 -10.81
CA VAL A 193 -3.61 -4.47 -11.67
C VAL A 193 -2.35 -5.11 -11.13
N THR A 194 -1.55 -5.70 -12.03
CA THR A 194 -0.22 -6.23 -11.69
C THR A 194 0.83 -5.25 -12.20
N ALA A 195 1.76 -4.86 -11.34
CA ALA A 195 2.96 -4.12 -11.69
C ALA A 195 4.19 -5.01 -11.47
N GLU A 196 5.15 -4.93 -12.36
CA GLU A 196 6.38 -5.74 -12.32
C GLU A 196 7.61 -4.81 -12.34
N SER A 197 8.58 -5.11 -11.49
CA SER A 197 9.88 -4.44 -11.54
C SER A 197 10.59 -4.77 -12.84
N PRO A 198 11.35 -3.82 -13.42
CA PRO A 198 12.12 -4.12 -14.63
C PRO A 198 13.14 -5.24 -14.33
N ALA A 199 13.45 -6.06 -15.34
CA ALA A 199 14.40 -7.18 -15.21
C ALA A 199 15.80 -6.76 -14.72
N SER A 200 16.13 -5.47 -14.77
CA SER A 200 17.36 -4.90 -14.21
C SER A 200 17.32 -4.73 -12.67
N ALA A 201 16.16 -4.90 -12.04
CA ALA A 201 16.00 -4.85 -10.59
C ALA A 201 16.39 -6.17 -9.90
N VAL A 202 16.80 -7.19 -10.64
CA VAL A 202 17.36 -8.42 -10.07
C VAL A 202 18.71 -8.07 -9.45
N VAL A 203 18.81 -8.14 -8.13
CA VAL A 203 20.01 -7.89 -7.33
C VAL A 203 20.55 -9.19 -6.79
N GLU A 204 21.89 -9.24 -6.57
CA GLU A 204 22.49 -10.35 -5.84
C GLU A 204 21.98 -10.36 -4.39
N GLU A 205 21.80 -11.54 -3.82
CA GLU A 205 21.31 -11.72 -2.46
C GLU A 205 22.21 -11.00 -1.44
N SER A 206 21.57 -10.30 -0.51
CA SER A 206 22.26 -9.60 0.56
C SER A 206 22.89 -10.60 1.53
N VAL A 207 24.17 -10.36 1.89
CA VAL A 207 24.87 -11.22 2.83
C VAL A 207 24.42 -10.91 4.26
N VAL A 208 23.90 -11.93 4.96
CA VAL A 208 23.54 -11.81 6.38
C VAL A 208 24.81 -11.65 7.21
N GLU A 209 24.90 -10.55 7.95
CA GLU A 209 26.03 -10.22 8.80
C GLU A 209 25.63 -10.20 10.28
N GLY A 210 26.36 -10.91 11.12
CA GLY A 210 26.14 -10.91 12.56
C GLY A 210 26.38 -12.25 13.21
N THR A 211 26.11 -12.33 14.49
CA THR A 211 26.20 -13.59 15.25
C THR A 211 25.12 -13.58 16.33
N ARG A 212 24.07 -14.32 16.13
CA ARG A 212 23.05 -14.57 17.14
C ARG A 212 22.78 -16.07 17.16
N ALA A 213 22.98 -16.70 18.31
CA ALA A 213 22.67 -18.12 18.48
C ALA A 213 21.18 -18.28 18.79
N GLY A 214 20.56 -19.28 18.20
CA GLY A 214 19.21 -19.72 18.56
C GLY A 214 19.20 -20.56 19.86
N ASP A 215 18.03 -20.77 20.40
CA ASP A 215 17.77 -21.65 21.55
C ASP A 215 16.90 -22.87 21.20
N GLY A 216 16.42 -22.94 19.95
CA GLY A 216 15.59 -24.01 19.39
C GLY A 216 14.09 -23.75 19.48
N VAL A 217 13.66 -22.56 19.94
CA VAL A 217 12.26 -22.16 20.05
C VAL A 217 12.01 -20.88 19.30
N LEU A 218 11.42 -20.95 18.13
CA LEU A 218 11.12 -19.74 17.36
C LEU A 218 10.20 -18.79 18.14
N SER A 219 10.71 -17.59 18.44
CA SER A 219 9.99 -16.52 19.14
C SER A 219 9.82 -15.30 18.21
N ILE A 220 8.58 -14.91 17.95
CA ILE A 220 8.23 -13.81 17.02
C ILE A 220 7.60 -12.66 17.79
N GLY A 221 8.12 -11.44 17.56
CA GLY A 221 7.51 -10.21 18.03
C GLY A 221 6.65 -9.57 16.93
N GLY A 222 5.38 -9.29 17.20
CA GLY A 222 4.53 -8.48 16.32
C GLY A 222 4.65 -7.01 16.69
N LEU A 223 5.43 -6.24 15.93
CA LEU A 223 5.57 -4.79 16.09
C LEU A 223 4.58 -4.10 15.15
N LEU A 224 3.31 -4.01 15.55
CA LEU A 224 2.22 -3.60 14.67
C LEU A 224 1.45 -2.40 15.25
N PRO A 225 0.76 -1.57 14.45
CA PRO A 225 0.17 -0.33 14.93
C PRO A 225 -1.13 -0.58 15.71
N GLN A 226 -1.07 -0.54 17.06
CA GLN A 226 -2.27 -0.50 17.90
C GLN A 226 -2.74 0.94 18.10
N THR A 227 -1.81 1.90 18.06
CA THR A 227 -2.07 3.33 18.21
C THR A 227 -1.38 4.12 17.08
N GLY A 228 -1.70 5.41 16.96
CA GLY A 228 -1.16 6.29 15.94
C GLY A 228 -2.01 6.33 14.67
N SER A 229 -1.51 7.01 13.65
CA SER A 229 -2.24 7.32 12.42
C SER A 229 -2.55 6.12 11.52
N LEU A 230 -1.86 4.98 11.75
CA LEU A 230 -2.10 3.69 11.06
C LEU A 230 -2.82 2.66 11.94
N ALA A 231 -3.41 3.05 13.07
CA ALA A 231 -4.08 2.10 13.98
C ALA A 231 -5.21 1.29 13.31
N PHE A 232 -5.82 1.82 12.24
CA PHE A 232 -6.86 1.13 11.47
C PHE A 232 -6.34 -0.14 10.76
N LEU A 233 -5.03 -0.21 10.45
CA LEU A 233 -4.38 -1.41 9.90
C LEU A 233 -4.03 -2.45 10.98
N GLY A 234 -4.04 -2.05 12.26
CA GLY A 234 -3.54 -2.90 13.35
C GLY A 234 -4.31 -4.20 13.48
N ALA A 235 -5.64 -4.13 13.57
CA ALA A 235 -6.46 -5.31 13.84
C ALA A 235 -6.29 -6.44 12.79
N PRO A 236 -6.37 -6.21 11.46
CA PRO A 236 -6.15 -7.27 10.49
C PRO A 236 -4.72 -7.81 10.49
N MET A 237 -3.70 -6.97 10.75
CA MET A 237 -2.31 -7.40 10.81
C MET A 237 -2.05 -8.28 12.04
N PHE A 238 -2.52 -7.89 13.23
CA PHE A 238 -2.43 -8.76 14.43
C PHE A 238 -3.17 -10.08 14.23
N ALA A 239 -4.36 -10.03 13.59
CA ALA A 239 -5.12 -11.23 13.28
C ALA A 239 -4.35 -12.18 12.35
N GLY A 240 -3.64 -11.63 11.34
CA GLY A 240 -2.78 -12.40 10.45
C GLY A 240 -1.65 -13.12 11.19
N ALA A 241 -0.93 -12.39 12.05
CA ALA A 241 0.13 -12.97 12.87
C ALA A 241 -0.39 -14.04 13.84
N GLU A 242 -1.52 -13.78 14.53
CA GLU A 242 -2.15 -14.73 15.46
C GLU A 242 -2.61 -16.00 14.74
N LEU A 243 -3.21 -15.88 13.55
CA LEU A 243 -3.65 -17.02 12.74
C LEU A 243 -2.45 -17.86 12.29
N ALA A 244 -1.41 -17.24 11.75
CA ALA A 244 -0.20 -17.94 11.30
C ALA A 244 0.46 -18.73 12.44
N VAL A 245 0.63 -18.11 13.60
CA VAL A 245 1.20 -18.79 14.78
C VAL A 245 0.31 -19.93 15.25
N ALA A 246 -1.01 -19.77 15.21
CA ALA A 246 -1.94 -20.86 15.56
C ALA A 246 -1.81 -22.04 14.58
N ASP A 247 -1.69 -21.79 13.29
CA ASP A 247 -1.54 -22.82 12.25
C ASP A 247 -0.18 -23.53 12.38
N LEU A 248 0.91 -22.80 12.60
CA LEU A 248 2.23 -23.37 12.88
C LEU A 248 2.19 -24.31 14.08
N ASN A 249 1.57 -23.87 15.17
CA ASN A 249 1.46 -24.63 16.40
C ASN A 249 0.54 -25.85 16.25
N ALA A 250 -0.54 -25.75 15.47
CA ALA A 250 -1.40 -26.87 15.12
C ALA A 250 -0.69 -27.91 14.24
N ALA A 251 0.25 -27.46 13.38
CA ALA A 251 1.09 -28.33 12.55
C ALA A 251 2.22 -29.05 13.32
N GLY A 252 2.37 -28.77 14.62
CA GLY A 252 3.40 -29.37 15.46
C GLY A 252 4.58 -28.46 15.79
N GLY A 253 4.47 -27.18 15.42
CA GLY A 253 5.49 -26.15 15.68
C GLY A 253 6.62 -26.13 14.66
N VAL A 254 7.62 -25.32 14.96
CA VAL A 254 8.85 -25.14 14.17
C VAL A 254 10.01 -25.78 14.93
N LEU A 255 10.90 -26.51 14.24
CA LEU A 255 11.94 -27.33 14.82
C LEU A 255 11.42 -28.36 15.88
N GLY A 256 10.12 -28.67 15.85
CA GLY A 256 9.45 -29.57 16.79
C GLY A 256 9.00 -28.93 18.10
N GLU A 257 9.18 -27.62 18.27
CA GLU A 257 8.76 -26.84 19.42
C GLU A 257 7.63 -25.86 19.05
N GLN A 258 6.81 -25.46 20.01
CA GLN A 258 5.75 -24.48 19.78
C GLN A 258 6.34 -23.09 19.56
N VAL A 259 5.83 -22.37 18.54
CA VAL A 259 6.18 -20.98 18.27
C VAL A 259 5.63 -20.07 19.35
N VAL A 260 6.46 -19.18 19.88
CA VAL A 260 6.08 -18.14 20.84
C VAL A 260 5.79 -16.83 20.10
N TYR A 261 4.70 -16.16 20.45
CA TYR A 261 4.33 -14.87 19.87
C TYR A 261 4.11 -13.81 20.94
N SER A 262 4.72 -12.65 20.76
CA SER A 262 4.55 -11.48 21.62
C SER A 262 4.04 -10.29 20.80
N ALA A 263 2.86 -9.77 21.13
CA ALA A 263 2.32 -8.57 20.50
C ALA A 263 2.88 -7.30 21.12
N GLY A 264 3.06 -6.26 20.30
CA GLY A 264 3.50 -4.94 20.76
C GLY A 264 3.13 -3.81 19.80
N ASP A 265 2.87 -2.66 20.37
CA ASP A 265 2.48 -1.47 19.64
C ASP A 265 3.70 -0.80 18.97
N SER A 266 3.59 -0.54 17.67
CA SER A 266 4.57 0.25 16.94
C SER A 266 4.34 1.76 17.06
N GLY A 267 3.12 2.19 17.44
CA GLY A 267 2.75 3.59 17.39
C GLY A 267 2.97 4.19 15.98
N ASP A 268 3.39 5.44 15.98
CA ASP A 268 3.81 6.21 14.82
C ASP A 268 5.13 6.98 15.08
N THR A 269 5.61 7.75 14.10
CA THR A 269 6.86 8.52 14.19
C THR A 269 6.81 9.68 15.19
N SER A 270 5.63 10.06 15.68
CA SER A 270 5.47 11.14 16.68
C SER A 270 5.88 10.71 18.10
N THR A 271 6.08 9.41 18.32
CA THR A 271 6.40 8.81 19.62
C THR A 271 7.64 7.91 19.53
N ASP A 272 8.24 7.60 20.69
CA ASP A 272 9.34 6.63 20.82
C ASP A 272 8.83 5.21 21.17
N LEU A 273 7.55 4.94 20.91
CA LEU A 273 6.91 3.71 21.36
C LEU A 273 7.49 2.46 20.67
N ALA A 274 7.74 2.52 19.35
CA ALA A 274 8.38 1.43 18.62
C ALA A 274 9.71 1.02 19.23
N ASN A 275 10.58 1.99 19.57
CA ASN A 275 11.87 1.72 20.20
C ASN A 275 11.73 1.05 21.57
N GLN A 276 10.75 1.48 22.37
CA GLN A 276 10.48 0.86 23.68
C GLN A 276 9.94 -0.56 23.52
N THR A 277 9.09 -0.80 22.54
CA THR A 277 8.57 -2.12 22.22
C THR A 277 9.69 -3.05 21.73
N VAL A 278 10.58 -2.57 20.86
CA VAL A 278 11.75 -3.32 20.39
C VAL A 278 12.70 -3.65 21.55
N ASP A 279 12.96 -2.70 22.46
CA ASP A 279 13.81 -2.96 23.65
C ASP A 279 13.21 -4.08 24.53
N ARG A 280 11.87 -4.13 24.66
CA ARG A 280 11.18 -5.20 25.36
C ARG A 280 11.33 -6.54 24.62
N PHE A 281 11.12 -6.58 23.31
CA PHE A 281 11.25 -7.80 22.50
C PHE A 281 12.67 -8.37 22.55
N LEU A 282 13.69 -7.51 22.42
CA LEU A 282 15.09 -7.91 22.54
C LEU A 282 15.40 -8.48 23.94
N ALA A 283 14.80 -7.92 24.99
CA ALA A 283 14.94 -8.45 26.35
C ALA A 283 14.18 -9.77 26.56
N GLU A 284 13.10 -10.02 25.83
CA GLU A 284 12.36 -11.28 25.78
C GLU A 284 13.09 -12.35 24.96
N GLY A 285 14.07 -11.97 24.12
CA GLY A 285 14.88 -12.88 23.33
C GLY A 285 14.21 -13.30 22.01
N VAL A 286 13.40 -12.42 21.39
CA VAL A 286 12.75 -12.72 20.11
C VAL A 286 13.77 -12.98 19.01
N ASP A 287 13.42 -13.85 18.06
CA ASP A 287 14.25 -14.27 16.93
C ASP A 287 14.00 -13.42 15.69
N ALA A 288 12.75 -13.01 15.50
CA ALA A 288 12.31 -12.17 14.40
C ALA A 288 11.24 -11.18 14.84
N LEU A 289 11.14 -10.04 14.15
CA LEU A 289 10.01 -9.12 14.27
C LEU A 289 9.22 -9.07 12.97
N VAL A 290 7.89 -9.14 13.10
CA VAL A 290 6.95 -8.89 12.00
C VAL A 290 6.33 -7.51 12.18
N GLY A 291 6.43 -6.68 11.14
CA GLY A 291 6.10 -5.26 11.17
C GLY A 291 7.34 -4.38 10.98
N PRO A 292 7.26 -3.06 11.26
CA PRO A 292 6.03 -2.29 11.48
C PRO A 292 5.27 -1.99 10.19
N ALA A 293 4.09 -1.36 10.28
CA ALA A 293 3.35 -0.92 9.11
C ALA A 293 3.97 0.34 8.49
N SER A 294 4.34 1.33 9.28
CA SER A 294 4.94 2.59 8.82
C SER A 294 6.40 2.41 8.42
N SER A 295 6.76 2.83 7.19
CA SER A 295 8.15 2.87 6.71
C SER A 295 9.01 3.85 7.55
N GLY A 296 8.43 4.98 7.96
CA GLY A 296 9.10 5.94 8.84
C GLY A 296 9.44 5.32 10.20
N VAL A 297 8.54 4.52 10.78
CA VAL A 297 8.79 3.80 12.04
C VAL A 297 9.87 2.72 11.85
N ALA A 298 9.84 1.97 10.74
CA ALA A 298 10.85 0.96 10.44
C ALA A 298 12.26 1.55 10.48
N LEU A 299 12.47 2.71 9.86
CA LEU A 299 13.76 3.41 9.85
C LEU A 299 14.25 3.82 11.24
N THR A 300 13.37 3.91 12.25
CA THR A 300 13.80 4.24 13.63
C THR A 300 14.30 3.04 14.42
N VAL A 301 14.02 1.81 13.96
CA VAL A 301 14.33 0.57 14.71
C VAL A 301 15.23 -0.40 13.95
N ILE A 302 15.34 -0.26 12.62
CA ILE A 302 16.05 -1.21 11.75
C ILE A 302 17.52 -1.39 12.15
N ASP A 303 18.27 -0.32 12.44
CA ASP A 303 19.66 -0.40 12.86
C ASP A 303 19.82 -1.18 14.17
N LYS A 304 18.94 -0.92 15.14
CA LYS A 304 18.96 -1.60 16.45
C LYS A 304 18.75 -3.10 16.30
N LEU A 305 17.81 -3.51 15.44
CA LEU A 305 17.53 -4.92 15.16
C LEU A 305 18.65 -5.58 14.38
N ALA A 306 19.19 -4.91 13.36
CA ALA A 306 20.34 -5.40 12.60
C ALA A 306 21.60 -5.56 13.47
N GLU A 307 21.81 -4.67 14.44
CA GLU A 307 22.91 -4.82 15.42
C GLU A 307 22.69 -5.97 16.39
N ALA A 308 21.44 -6.27 16.74
CA ALA A 308 21.08 -7.39 17.60
C ALA A 308 21.06 -8.75 16.86
N GLY A 309 21.14 -8.75 15.52
CA GLY A 309 21.04 -9.96 14.70
C GLY A 309 19.63 -10.53 14.65
N VAL A 310 18.62 -9.67 14.71
CA VAL A 310 17.20 -10.00 14.67
C VAL A 310 16.61 -9.49 13.35
N ALA A 311 16.03 -10.38 12.55
CA ALA A 311 15.40 -9.97 11.30
C ALA A 311 14.13 -9.16 11.53
N LEU A 312 13.93 -8.14 10.68
CA LEU A 312 12.74 -7.32 10.60
C LEU A 312 12.02 -7.64 9.30
N PHE A 313 10.87 -8.28 9.37
CA PHE A 313 10.06 -8.60 8.20
C PHE A 313 8.78 -7.75 8.20
N SER A 314 8.72 -6.75 7.32
CA SER A 314 7.54 -5.90 7.25
C SER A 314 6.54 -6.40 6.21
N PRO A 315 5.27 -6.59 6.61
CA PRO A 315 4.20 -6.91 5.67
C PRO A 315 3.61 -5.68 4.96
N ALA A 316 4.02 -4.45 5.32
CA ALA A 316 3.34 -3.24 4.89
C ALA A 316 4.26 -2.05 4.56
N ASN A 317 5.57 -2.16 4.76
CA ASN A 317 6.48 -1.07 4.37
C ASN A 317 6.66 -1.03 2.86
N THR A 318 6.46 0.14 2.26
CA THR A 318 6.50 0.32 0.81
C THR A 318 7.58 1.31 0.35
N SER A 319 8.13 2.14 1.25
CA SER A 319 9.10 3.19 0.89
C SER A 319 10.31 2.65 0.10
N PRO A 320 10.69 3.31 -1.01
CA PRO A 320 11.91 3.00 -1.74
C PRO A 320 13.20 3.19 -0.92
N ALA A 321 13.15 3.99 0.15
CA ALA A 321 14.30 4.20 1.03
C ALA A 321 14.75 2.92 1.77
N LEU A 322 13.91 1.90 1.80
CA LEU A 322 14.20 0.61 2.43
C LEU A 322 14.82 -0.40 1.46
N SER A 323 14.72 -0.21 0.13
CA SER A 323 15.21 -1.16 -0.88
C SER A 323 16.74 -1.37 -0.84
N ASP A 324 17.50 -0.30 -0.59
CA ASP A 324 18.97 -0.34 -0.55
C ASP A 324 19.50 0.05 0.85
N TYR A 325 18.70 -0.18 1.90
CA TYR A 325 19.12 0.16 3.26
C TYR A 325 20.24 -0.76 3.75
N PRO A 326 21.28 -0.26 4.45
CA PRO A 326 22.40 -1.08 4.91
C PRO A 326 22.03 -1.86 6.19
N ASP A 327 21.09 -2.79 6.09
CA ASP A 327 20.48 -3.57 7.16
C ASP A 327 21.20 -4.87 7.54
N LYS A 328 22.38 -5.13 6.97
CA LYS A 328 23.15 -6.36 7.15
C LYS A 328 22.45 -7.63 6.65
N GLY A 329 21.54 -7.52 5.69
CA GLY A 329 20.73 -8.63 5.16
C GLY A 329 19.66 -9.12 6.15
N LEU A 330 19.15 -8.23 7.02
CA LEU A 330 18.19 -8.58 8.07
C LEU A 330 16.85 -7.83 7.93
N TYR A 331 16.64 -7.07 6.84
CA TYR A 331 15.36 -6.46 6.52
C TYR A 331 14.72 -7.16 5.33
N PHE A 332 13.44 -7.48 5.48
CA PHE A 332 12.60 -8.12 4.46
C PHE A 332 11.23 -7.47 4.43
N ARG A 333 10.56 -7.56 3.27
CA ARG A 333 9.16 -7.17 3.12
C ARG A 333 8.47 -8.01 2.06
N ASN A 334 7.18 -8.30 2.25
CA ASN A 334 6.34 -8.88 1.21
C ASN A 334 5.27 -7.89 0.70
N ALA A 335 5.19 -6.68 1.24
CA ALA A 335 4.52 -5.57 0.58
C ALA A 335 5.37 -5.10 -0.62
N PRO A 336 4.77 -4.93 -1.81
CA PRO A 336 5.51 -4.41 -2.96
C PRO A 336 5.93 -2.96 -2.77
N PRO A 337 7.12 -2.55 -3.27
CA PRO A 337 7.64 -1.20 -3.08
C PRO A 337 6.83 -0.12 -3.83
N ASP A 338 6.88 1.12 -3.34
CA ASP A 338 6.21 2.29 -3.92
C ASP A 338 6.64 2.62 -5.35
N SER A 339 7.80 2.12 -5.80
CA SER A 339 8.20 2.17 -7.21
C SER A 339 7.19 1.46 -8.12
N LEU A 340 6.53 0.41 -7.62
CA LEU A 340 5.46 -0.30 -8.31
C LEU A 340 4.10 0.37 -8.10
N GLN A 341 3.74 0.71 -6.86
CA GLN A 341 2.46 1.36 -6.55
C GLN A 341 2.33 2.72 -7.25
N GLY A 342 3.38 3.53 -7.21
CA GLY A 342 3.40 4.82 -7.87
C GLY A 342 3.19 4.71 -9.37
N SER A 343 3.68 3.64 -10.02
CA SER A 343 3.44 3.40 -11.44
C SER A 343 1.96 3.10 -11.72
N VAL A 344 1.30 2.33 -10.87
CA VAL A 344 -0.14 2.03 -11.01
C VAL A 344 -0.97 3.30 -10.87
N ILE A 345 -0.66 4.16 -9.90
CA ILE A 345 -1.37 5.44 -9.69
C ILE A 345 -1.16 6.38 -10.87
N ALA A 346 0.08 6.52 -11.36
CA ALA A 346 0.36 7.36 -12.52
C ALA A 346 -0.38 6.86 -13.77
N ASP A 347 -0.39 5.55 -14.01
CA ASP A 347 -1.12 4.92 -15.12
C ASP A 347 -2.64 5.12 -15.01
N LEU A 348 -3.21 5.09 -13.79
CA LEU A 348 -4.62 5.39 -13.55
C LEU A 348 -4.95 6.84 -13.93
N ILE A 349 -4.15 7.81 -13.47
CA ILE A 349 -4.36 9.24 -13.76
C ILE A 349 -4.28 9.51 -15.27
N VAL A 350 -3.30 8.94 -15.95
CA VAL A 350 -3.14 9.02 -17.40
C VAL A 350 -4.28 8.31 -18.12
N GLY A 351 -4.66 7.11 -17.66
CA GLY A 351 -5.72 6.29 -18.24
C GLY A 351 -7.11 6.93 -18.11
N ASP A 352 -7.37 7.65 -17.04
CA ASP A 352 -8.58 8.45 -16.82
C ASP A 352 -8.58 9.75 -17.64
N GLY A 353 -7.47 10.10 -18.29
CA GLY A 353 -7.35 11.19 -19.28
C GLY A 353 -7.03 12.55 -18.69
N HIS A 354 -6.58 12.63 -17.45
CA HIS A 354 -6.21 13.87 -16.78
C HIS A 354 -4.94 14.49 -17.38
N GLN A 355 -4.92 15.81 -17.50
CA GLN A 355 -3.81 16.56 -18.12
C GLN A 355 -2.98 17.30 -17.07
N SER A 356 -3.53 17.49 -15.88
CA SER A 356 -2.85 18.12 -14.75
C SER A 356 -3.12 17.39 -13.44
N ALA A 357 -2.14 17.40 -12.55
CA ALA A 357 -2.23 16.80 -11.23
C ALA A 357 -1.61 17.69 -10.16
N PHE A 358 -2.08 17.54 -8.92
CA PHE A 358 -1.46 18.11 -7.75
C PHE A 358 -1.23 17.00 -6.71
N ILE A 359 -0.04 16.95 -6.11
CA ILE A 359 0.33 15.92 -5.15
C ILE A 359 0.39 16.55 -3.76
N ILE A 360 -0.23 15.91 -2.77
CA ILE A 360 -0.05 16.25 -1.36
C ILE A 360 0.33 14.98 -0.60
N ALA A 361 1.43 15.03 0.15
CA ALA A 361 2.00 13.87 0.83
C ALA A 361 2.52 14.23 2.21
N LEU A 362 2.43 13.28 3.15
CA LEU A 362 2.99 13.45 4.49
C LEU A 362 4.52 13.46 4.46
N ASP A 363 5.13 14.23 5.38
CA ASP A 363 6.60 14.34 5.52
C ASP A 363 7.15 13.17 6.31
N ASP A 364 7.23 12.01 5.66
CA ASP A 364 7.94 10.83 6.17
C ASP A 364 8.56 10.04 5.01
N ALA A 365 9.21 8.91 5.33
CA ALA A 365 9.88 8.07 4.33
C ALA A 365 8.91 7.47 3.29
N TYR A 366 7.67 7.15 3.69
CA TYR A 366 6.64 6.66 2.79
C TYR A 366 6.12 7.79 1.88
N GLY A 367 5.59 8.87 2.48
CA GLY A 367 4.96 9.96 1.75
C GLY A 367 5.91 10.62 0.74
N ASN A 368 7.13 10.91 1.16
CA ASN A 368 8.15 11.48 0.26
C ASN A 368 8.51 10.51 -0.87
N GLY A 369 8.70 9.22 -0.55
CA GLY A 369 9.12 8.21 -1.52
C GLY A 369 8.11 8.01 -2.65
N ILE A 370 6.86 7.72 -2.31
CA ILE A 370 5.82 7.50 -3.33
C ILE A 370 5.46 8.78 -4.10
N ALA A 371 5.50 9.95 -3.44
CA ALA A 371 5.24 11.23 -4.10
C ALA A 371 6.29 11.53 -5.19
N ASP A 372 7.56 11.25 -4.92
CA ASP A 372 8.65 11.45 -5.89
C ASP A 372 8.50 10.51 -7.09
N VAL A 373 8.10 9.25 -6.87
CA VAL A 373 7.85 8.27 -7.94
C VAL A 373 6.69 8.72 -8.82
N ILE A 374 5.56 9.07 -8.22
CA ILE A 374 4.35 9.50 -8.96
C ILE A 374 4.65 10.78 -9.75
N GLU A 375 5.29 11.79 -9.15
CA GLU A 375 5.65 13.03 -9.81
C GLU A 375 6.51 12.77 -11.07
N ALA A 376 7.55 11.95 -10.92
CA ALA A 376 8.46 11.65 -12.03
C ALA A 376 7.73 10.96 -13.19
N LEU A 377 6.87 9.97 -12.89
CA LEU A 377 6.11 9.21 -13.90
C LEU A 377 5.03 10.06 -14.58
N LEU A 378 4.33 10.93 -13.84
CA LEU A 378 3.35 11.86 -14.43
C LEU A 378 4.03 12.84 -15.38
N ILE A 379 5.18 13.40 -15.00
CA ILE A 379 5.97 14.29 -15.87
C ILE A 379 6.43 13.54 -17.14
N GLU A 380 6.93 12.31 -17.00
CA GLU A 380 7.34 11.47 -18.14
C GLU A 380 6.16 11.18 -19.08
N ALA A 381 4.97 10.95 -18.54
CA ALA A 381 3.75 10.73 -19.31
C ALA A 381 3.17 12.01 -19.92
N GLY A 382 3.72 13.19 -19.61
CA GLY A 382 3.29 14.49 -20.14
C GLY A 382 2.10 15.10 -19.38
N VAL A 383 1.78 14.64 -18.18
CA VAL A 383 0.83 15.27 -17.27
C VAL A 383 1.53 16.43 -16.55
N GLU A 384 0.90 17.60 -16.52
CA GLU A 384 1.46 18.78 -15.83
C GLU A 384 1.26 18.64 -14.31
N VAL A 385 2.34 18.52 -13.54
CA VAL A 385 2.29 18.55 -12.07
C VAL A 385 2.28 20.01 -11.64
N LEU A 386 1.09 20.52 -11.24
CA LEU A 386 0.87 21.93 -10.87
C LEU A 386 1.49 22.29 -9.52
N GLY A 387 1.72 21.30 -8.67
CA GLY A 387 2.41 21.46 -7.40
C GLY A 387 2.55 20.16 -6.65
N LYS A 388 3.48 20.17 -5.69
CA LYS A 388 3.67 19.11 -4.69
C LYS A 388 3.84 19.75 -3.32
N ILE A 389 2.98 19.39 -2.38
CA ILE A 389 3.05 19.80 -0.98
C ILE A 389 3.49 18.59 -0.15
N ILE A 390 4.55 18.77 0.63
CA ILE A 390 4.94 17.83 1.68
C ILE A 390 4.52 18.47 3.00
N TYR A 391 3.51 17.88 3.67
CA TYR A 391 2.95 18.45 4.89
C TYR A 391 3.49 17.78 6.15
N ASP A 392 3.58 18.54 7.22
CA ASP A 392 3.91 18.02 8.56
C ASP A 392 2.73 17.21 9.11
N PRO A 393 2.88 15.89 9.34
CA PRO A 393 1.80 15.04 9.86
C PRO A 393 1.29 15.44 11.25
N ALA A 394 2.03 16.28 11.97
CA ALA A 394 1.59 16.82 13.26
C ALA A 394 0.58 17.97 13.14
N LEU A 395 0.26 18.45 11.93
CA LEU A 395 -0.74 19.49 11.72
C LEU A 395 -2.14 19.03 12.13
N GLU A 396 -2.88 19.92 12.80
CA GLU A 396 -4.26 19.68 13.20
C GLU A 396 -5.30 20.12 12.15
N ALA A 397 -4.92 21.04 11.24
CA ALA A 397 -5.76 21.57 10.18
C ALA A 397 -4.95 21.82 8.90
N PHE A 398 -5.58 21.71 7.74
CA PHE A 398 -4.96 21.72 6.41
C PHE A 398 -5.55 22.76 5.46
N ASP A 399 -6.20 23.80 6.00
CA ASP A 399 -6.89 24.82 5.20
C ASP A 399 -5.96 25.55 4.23
N THR A 400 -4.69 25.75 4.63
CA THR A 400 -3.68 26.41 3.78
C THR A 400 -3.30 25.54 2.60
N GLU A 401 -2.95 24.27 2.86
CA GLU A 401 -2.52 23.28 1.87
C GLU A 401 -3.65 22.99 0.87
N ILE A 402 -4.86 22.73 1.37
CA ILE A 402 -6.01 22.45 0.51
C ILE A 402 -6.46 23.71 -0.24
N GLY A 403 -6.33 24.91 0.37
CA GLY A 403 -6.57 26.19 -0.30
C GLY A 403 -5.60 26.45 -1.48
N GLU A 404 -4.33 26.03 -1.37
CA GLU A 404 -3.35 26.09 -2.45
C GLU A 404 -3.73 25.14 -3.60
N ILE A 405 -4.13 23.90 -3.29
CA ILE A 405 -4.61 22.92 -4.28
C ILE A 405 -5.87 23.49 -5.00
N ALA A 406 -6.82 24.04 -4.26
CA ALA A 406 -8.02 24.64 -4.85
C ALA A 406 -7.70 25.81 -5.77
N ALA A 407 -6.70 26.63 -5.44
CA ALA A 407 -6.26 27.75 -6.26
C ALA A 407 -5.53 27.30 -7.55
N ALA A 408 -4.84 26.17 -7.51
CA ALA A 408 -4.17 25.58 -8.66
C ALA A 408 -5.15 24.91 -9.64
N ASP A 409 -6.33 24.51 -9.19
CA ASP A 409 -7.42 23.92 -9.97
C ASP A 409 -7.01 22.70 -10.84
N PRO A 410 -6.34 21.67 -10.28
CA PRO A 410 -5.87 20.50 -11.03
C PRO A 410 -7.06 19.63 -11.52
N ASP A 411 -6.80 18.79 -12.55
CA ASP A 411 -7.76 17.77 -12.98
C ASP A 411 -7.81 16.62 -11.96
N ALA A 412 -6.63 16.24 -11.43
CA ALA A 412 -6.46 15.15 -10.49
C ALA A 412 -5.71 15.60 -9.23
N ILE A 413 -6.09 15.06 -8.08
CA ILE A 413 -5.42 15.28 -6.79
C ILE A 413 -4.93 13.92 -6.27
N VAL A 414 -3.64 13.80 -6.00
CA VAL A 414 -3.07 12.61 -5.35
C VAL A 414 -2.91 12.90 -3.86
N LEU A 415 -3.61 12.11 -3.05
CA LEU A 415 -3.69 12.27 -1.60
C LEU A 415 -2.92 11.14 -0.92
N ILE A 416 -1.69 11.42 -0.50
CA ILE A 416 -0.80 10.47 0.16
C ILE A 416 -0.77 10.79 1.65
N THR A 417 -1.61 10.10 2.42
CA THR A 417 -1.87 10.41 3.83
C THR A 417 -2.08 9.12 4.62
N PHE A 418 -2.17 9.26 5.93
CA PHE A 418 -2.75 8.25 6.81
C PHE A 418 -4.17 8.67 7.25
N ALA A 419 -4.56 8.42 8.51
CA ALA A 419 -5.90 8.74 9.02
C ALA A 419 -6.26 10.22 8.93
N GLU A 420 -5.29 11.14 8.98
CA GLU A 420 -5.49 12.58 8.85
C GLU A 420 -6.03 13.02 7.48
N GLY A 421 -5.92 12.16 6.47
CA GLY A 421 -6.53 12.35 5.16
C GLY A 421 -8.04 12.63 5.21
N SER A 422 -8.73 12.11 6.22
CA SER A 422 -10.15 12.41 6.46
C SER A 422 -10.42 13.89 6.73
N LYS A 423 -9.51 14.57 7.46
CA LYS A 423 -9.61 16.03 7.73
C LYS A 423 -9.39 16.83 6.43
N MET A 424 -8.40 16.42 5.62
CA MET A 424 -8.14 17.04 4.32
C MET A 424 -9.32 16.89 3.38
N LEU A 425 -9.91 15.70 3.29
CA LEU A 425 -11.08 15.44 2.46
C LEU A 425 -12.31 16.26 2.91
N LYS A 426 -12.54 16.44 4.21
CA LYS A 426 -13.58 17.35 4.72
C LYS A 426 -13.36 18.77 4.21
N THR A 427 -12.13 19.31 4.33
CA THR A 427 -11.78 20.64 3.81
C THR A 427 -11.92 20.71 2.27
N MET A 428 -11.51 19.65 1.55
CA MET A 428 -11.69 19.58 0.09
C MET A 428 -13.17 19.61 -0.31
N VAL A 429 -14.05 18.92 0.41
CA VAL A 429 -15.50 18.95 0.19
C VAL A 429 -16.06 20.35 0.42
N GLU A 430 -15.65 21.01 1.53
CA GLU A 430 -16.09 22.38 1.85
C GLU A 430 -15.64 23.40 0.78
N LEU A 431 -14.46 23.23 0.20
CA LEU A 431 -13.93 24.09 -0.87
C LEU A 431 -14.42 23.70 -2.27
N GLY A 432 -15.24 22.64 -2.41
CA GLY A 432 -15.81 22.19 -3.68
C GLY A 432 -14.80 21.50 -4.61
N ILE A 433 -13.70 20.97 -4.06
CA ILE A 433 -12.69 20.16 -4.78
C ILE A 433 -12.61 18.73 -4.26
N GLY A 434 -13.61 18.27 -3.51
CA GLY A 434 -13.71 16.88 -3.06
C GLY A 434 -14.01 15.90 -4.20
N PRO A 435 -14.05 14.58 -3.91
CA PRO A 435 -14.12 13.51 -4.92
C PRO A 435 -15.32 13.59 -5.87
N GLN A 436 -16.41 14.23 -5.47
CA GLN A 436 -17.58 14.46 -6.35
C GLN A 436 -17.34 15.53 -7.42
N ASN A 437 -16.31 16.36 -7.28
CA ASN A 437 -16.03 17.50 -8.16
C ASN A 437 -14.68 17.38 -8.87
N LYS A 438 -13.73 16.68 -8.28
CA LYS A 438 -12.39 16.45 -8.80
C LYS A 438 -12.04 14.97 -8.72
N ALA A 439 -11.17 14.49 -9.59
CA ALA A 439 -10.61 13.17 -9.46
C ALA A 439 -9.62 13.16 -8.28
N VAL A 440 -9.89 12.34 -7.27
CA VAL A 440 -9.03 12.18 -6.09
C VAL A 440 -8.53 10.75 -6.05
N TYR A 441 -7.22 10.59 -5.93
CA TYR A 441 -6.55 9.30 -5.89
C TYR A 441 -5.84 9.14 -4.55
N GLY A 442 -6.22 8.08 -3.82
CA GLY A 442 -5.55 7.67 -2.59
C GLY A 442 -4.50 6.59 -2.83
N CYS A 443 -3.75 6.29 -1.78
CA CYS A 443 -2.75 5.22 -1.72
C CYS A 443 -3.09 4.25 -0.60
N ASP A 444 -2.34 3.19 -0.45
CA ASP A 444 -2.51 2.15 0.58
C ASP A 444 -2.60 2.71 2.02
N GLY A 445 -1.88 3.80 2.31
CA GLY A 445 -1.90 4.47 3.61
C GLY A 445 -3.25 5.07 4.01
N ASN A 446 -4.21 5.22 3.08
CA ASN A 446 -5.52 5.81 3.36
C ASN A 446 -6.70 5.09 2.69
N MET A 447 -6.48 4.08 1.85
CA MET A 447 -7.56 3.37 1.17
C MET A 447 -8.16 2.25 2.04
N GLY A 448 -8.92 2.65 3.05
CA GLY A 448 -9.68 1.78 3.94
C GLY A 448 -11.04 2.39 4.31
N ASN A 449 -11.98 1.57 4.82
CA ASN A 449 -13.31 2.02 5.24
C ASN A 449 -13.25 3.05 6.37
N ALA A 450 -12.20 3.01 7.21
CA ALA A 450 -11.96 3.99 8.26
C ALA A 450 -11.90 5.44 7.76
N LEU A 451 -11.40 5.66 6.52
CA LEU A 451 -11.41 6.99 5.90
C LEU A 451 -12.83 7.54 5.75
N GLY A 452 -13.77 6.69 5.35
CA GLY A 452 -15.16 7.04 5.14
C GLY A 452 -15.98 7.16 6.43
N GLU A 453 -15.60 6.47 7.50
CA GLU A 453 -16.26 6.55 8.81
C GLU A 453 -16.25 7.99 9.37
N ALA A 454 -15.20 8.75 9.06
CA ALA A 454 -15.13 10.17 9.44
C ALA A 454 -16.25 11.05 8.84
N PHE A 455 -17.00 10.55 7.86
CA PHE A 455 -18.14 11.24 7.24
C PHE A 455 -19.50 10.73 7.73
N ASP A 456 -19.51 9.83 8.70
CA ASP A 456 -20.73 9.35 9.31
C ASP A 456 -21.39 10.44 10.16
N ALA A 457 -22.72 10.37 10.26
CA ALA A 457 -23.49 11.39 10.98
C ALA A 457 -23.13 11.40 12.47
N GLY A 458 -22.52 12.49 12.91
CA GLY A 458 -22.15 12.70 14.31
C GLY A 458 -20.65 12.64 14.60
N GLU A 459 -19.83 12.39 13.57
CA GLU A 459 -18.36 12.40 13.62
C GLU A 459 -17.76 13.78 13.20
#